data_24188f1281a72915747cf78cd799402b
#
_entry.id   24188f1281a72915747cf78cd799402b
#
_cell.length_a   1.000
_cell.length_b   1.000
_cell.length_c   1.000
_cell.angle_alpha   90.00
_cell.angle_beta   90.00
_cell.angle_gamma   90.00
#
_symmetry.space_group_name_H-M   'P 1'
#
loop_
_entity.id
_entity.type
_entity.pdbx_description
1 polymer ?
#
loop_
_entity_poly.entity_id
_entity_poly.type
_entity_poly.pdbx_seq_one_letter_code
_entity_poly.pdbx_strand_id
1 'polypeptide(L)'
;MKFNVSDILFQKAGFISPLNIDDHIQIDAKDMFLFGKGQFLRTDKGIWVSVRMETSIEMQCGRCLNQFLFGISFDIEEEVFPNDGLSNMPSLDEGEHLGISLIDANNMLDISNMVVQYIDINMPITGNCDIQCKGLCARCGINLNANTCKCETDSIDGGWNILSSTRIIERKQET
;
A
#
# COMPACT_ATOMS: atom_id res chain seq x y z
N MET A 1 15.74 -3.78 3.91
CA MET A 1 16.08 -2.67 4.83
C MET A 1 16.39 -3.24 6.19
N LYS A 2 17.66 -3.19 6.60
CA LYS A 2 18.12 -3.84 7.83
C LYS A 2 18.65 -2.81 8.81
N PHE A 3 18.19 -2.91 10.05
CA PHE A 3 18.58 -2.01 11.14
C PHE A 3 19.20 -2.80 12.27
N ASN A 4 20.35 -2.32 12.75
CA ASN A 4 20.91 -2.88 13.97
C ASN A 4 20.16 -2.27 15.19
N VAL A 5 19.48 -3.13 15.93
CA VAL A 5 18.66 -2.73 17.07
C VAL A 5 19.25 -3.17 18.41
N SER A 6 20.52 -3.58 18.42
CA SER A 6 21.22 -4.03 19.64
C SER A 6 21.10 -3.00 20.77
N ASP A 7 21.42 -1.75 20.46
CA ASP A 7 21.40 -0.67 21.49
C ASP A 7 20.00 -0.48 22.09
N ILE A 8 18.94 -0.68 21.29
CA ILE A 8 17.55 -0.53 21.73
C ILE A 8 17.15 -1.71 22.63
N LEU A 9 17.55 -2.92 22.25
CA LEU A 9 17.22 -4.13 23.01
C LEU A 9 17.84 -4.14 24.41
N PHE A 10 19.00 -3.51 24.61
CA PHE A 10 19.65 -3.39 25.91
C PHE A 10 19.08 -2.26 26.78
N GLN A 11 18.21 -1.41 26.24
CA GLN A 11 17.55 -0.34 27.00
C GLN A 11 16.34 -0.86 27.79
N LYS A 12 15.90 -0.04 28.75
CA LYS A 12 14.67 -0.32 29.50
C LYS A 12 13.45 -0.11 28.61
N ALA A 13 12.37 -0.83 28.89
CA ALA A 13 11.08 -0.59 28.26
C ALA A 13 10.69 0.88 28.37
N GLY A 14 10.13 1.42 27.28
CA GLY A 14 9.83 2.83 27.13
C GLY A 14 10.94 3.66 26.47
N PHE A 15 12.12 3.12 26.19
CA PHE A 15 13.17 3.82 25.45
C PHE A 15 12.74 4.04 24.00
N ILE A 16 12.92 5.28 23.52
CA ILE A 16 12.56 5.68 22.15
C ILE A 16 13.84 6.04 21.38
N SER A 17 13.98 5.49 20.17
CA SER A 17 15.04 5.82 19.22
C SER A 17 14.43 6.33 17.92
N PRO A 18 14.86 7.47 17.37
CA PRO A 18 14.34 7.97 16.10
C PRO A 18 14.73 7.04 14.94
N LEU A 19 13.81 6.91 13.98
CA LEU A 19 13.99 6.16 12.75
C LEU A 19 13.83 7.09 11.56
N ASN A 20 14.85 7.15 10.71
CA ASN A 20 14.77 7.81 9.41
C ASN A 20 15.12 6.79 8.33
N ILE A 21 14.31 6.72 7.32
CA ILE A 21 14.49 5.82 6.17
C ILE A 21 14.64 6.69 4.94
N ASP A 22 15.68 6.42 4.19
CA ASP A 22 16.00 7.02 2.90
C ASP A 22 16.72 5.92 2.12
N ASP A 23 15.97 5.05 1.51
CA ASP A 23 16.48 3.80 0.95
C ASP A 23 15.71 3.40 -0.32
N HIS A 24 16.21 2.41 -1.02
CA HIS A 24 15.58 1.81 -2.20
C HIS A 24 15.16 0.39 -1.89
N ILE A 25 14.00 0.00 -2.41
CA ILE A 25 13.53 -1.38 -2.36
C ILE A 25 13.24 -1.88 -3.77
N GLN A 26 13.62 -3.12 -4.05
CA GLN A 26 13.25 -3.79 -5.29
C GLN A 26 12.00 -4.65 -5.08
N ILE A 27 10.94 -4.33 -5.84
CA ILE A 27 9.73 -5.14 -5.90
C ILE A 27 9.47 -5.47 -7.37
N ASP A 28 9.36 -6.75 -7.72
CA ASP A 28 9.12 -7.22 -9.09
C ASP A 28 10.08 -6.62 -10.14
N ALA A 29 11.38 -6.57 -9.80
CA ALA A 29 12.45 -5.99 -10.61
C ALA A 29 12.33 -4.47 -10.88
N LYS A 30 11.47 -3.76 -10.14
CA LYS A 30 11.37 -2.29 -10.15
C LYS A 30 12.02 -1.74 -8.89
N ASP A 31 12.93 -0.79 -9.07
CA ASP A 31 13.48 0.00 -7.96
C ASP A 31 12.48 1.07 -7.54
N MET A 32 12.15 1.09 -6.26
CA MET A 32 11.31 2.13 -5.68
C MET A 32 12.08 2.83 -4.57
N PHE A 33 11.99 4.14 -4.58
CA PHE A 33 12.56 4.99 -3.56
C PHE A 33 11.57 5.15 -2.41
N LEU A 34 12.08 5.01 -1.18
CA LEU A 34 11.29 5.05 0.05
C LEU A 34 11.80 6.13 0.98
N PHE A 35 10.90 6.99 1.39
CA PHE A 35 11.13 7.91 2.51
C PHE A 35 10.32 7.47 3.71
N GLY A 36 10.93 7.53 4.89
CA GLY A 36 10.23 7.21 6.12
C GLY A 36 10.76 8.00 7.29
N LYS A 37 9.85 8.43 8.17
CA LYS A 37 10.19 9.04 9.45
C LYS A 37 9.35 8.44 10.56
N GLY A 38 10.00 8.06 11.64
CA GLY A 38 9.33 7.42 12.74
C GLY A 38 10.26 7.16 13.91
N GLN A 39 9.95 6.11 14.63
CA GLN A 39 10.69 5.74 15.84
C GLN A 39 10.57 4.25 16.14
N PHE A 40 11.58 3.76 16.83
CA PHE A 40 11.55 2.51 17.55
C PHE A 40 11.25 2.77 19.02
N LEU A 41 10.33 2.02 19.60
CA LEU A 41 10.02 2.06 21.02
C LEU A 41 10.33 0.69 21.63
N ARG A 42 11.20 0.64 22.63
CA ARG A 42 11.48 -0.60 23.37
C ARG A 42 10.27 -1.00 24.22
N THR A 43 9.71 -2.17 23.97
CA THR A 43 8.63 -2.77 24.77
C THR A 43 9.21 -3.75 25.78
N ASP A 44 8.39 -4.40 26.59
CA ASP A 44 8.86 -5.43 27.52
C ASP A 44 9.41 -6.66 26.81
N LYS A 45 8.88 -7.00 25.63
CA LYS A 45 9.18 -8.24 24.92
C LYS A 45 9.93 -8.03 23.61
N GLY A 46 9.77 -6.88 22.97
CA GLY A 46 10.30 -6.61 21.64
C GLY A 46 10.54 -5.15 21.39
N ILE A 47 10.34 -4.73 20.17
CA ILE A 47 10.45 -3.35 19.71
C ILE A 47 9.19 -3.01 18.92
N TRP A 48 8.50 -1.95 19.31
CA TRP A 48 7.44 -1.35 18.53
C TRP A 48 8.04 -0.45 17.46
N VAL A 49 7.70 -0.73 16.22
CA VAL A 49 8.07 0.06 15.05
C VAL A 49 6.91 0.96 14.70
N SER A 50 7.12 2.27 14.72
CA SER A 50 6.12 3.25 14.29
C SER A 50 6.79 4.18 13.29
N VAL A 51 6.42 4.07 12.01
CA VAL A 51 7.04 4.86 10.94
C VAL A 51 6.02 5.21 9.87
N ARG A 52 6.00 6.50 9.49
CA ARG A 52 5.27 6.97 8.30
C ARG A 52 6.18 6.87 7.10
N MET A 53 5.70 6.18 6.07
CA MET A 53 6.41 5.91 4.83
C MET A 53 5.74 6.61 3.66
N GLU A 54 6.56 7.04 2.70
CA GLU A 54 6.10 7.62 1.43
C GLU A 54 6.90 7.00 0.29
N THR A 55 6.20 6.66 -0.79
CA THR A 55 6.82 6.14 -2.01
C THR A 55 5.98 6.48 -3.24
N SER A 56 6.51 6.23 -4.42
CA SER A 56 5.78 6.35 -5.69
C SER A 56 5.90 5.06 -6.48
N ILE A 57 4.76 4.57 -6.95
CA ILE A 57 4.68 3.39 -7.80
C ILE A 57 4.25 3.75 -9.21
N GLU A 58 4.76 3.03 -10.19
CA GLU A 58 4.32 3.15 -11.56
C GLU A 58 3.05 2.32 -11.79
N MET A 59 1.97 2.99 -12.16
CA MET A 59 0.67 2.39 -12.44
C MET A 59 0.18 2.70 -13.84
N GLN A 60 -0.69 1.85 -14.37
CA GLN A 60 -1.41 2.11 -15.60
C GLN A 60 -2.78 2.73 -15.30
N CYS A 61 -3.09 3.84 -15.96
CA CYS A 61 -4.38 4.50 -15.81
C CYS A 61 -5.52 3.59 -16.33
N GLY A 62 -6.53 3.35 -15.51
CA GLY A 62 -7.69 2.54 -15.88
C GLY A 62 -8.57 3.14 -16.98
N ARG A 63 -8.39 4.43 -17.32
CA ARG A 63 -9.17 5.14 -18.36
C ARG A 63 -8.42 5.29 -19.68
N CYS A 64 -7.17 5.77 -19.65
CA CYS A 64 -6.43 6.09 -20.88
C CYS A 64 -5.25 5.15 -21.15
N LEU A 65 -5.00 4.19 -20.27
CA LEU A 65 -3.96 3.18 -20.30
C LEU A 65 -2.52 3.73 -20.30
N ASN A 66 -2.34 5.03 -20.10
CA ASN A 66 -1.01 5.61 -19.96
C ASN A 66 -0.41 5.22 -18.60
N GLN A 67 0.90 5.04 -18.59
CA GLN A 67 1.66 4.89 -17.35
C GLN A 67 1.76 6.23 -16.63
N PHE A 68 1.65 6.19 -15.30
CA PHE A 68 1.82 7.37 -14.44
C PHE A 68 2.36 6.95 -13.07
N LEU A 69 2.98 7.90 -12.38
CA LEU A 69 3.45 7.69 -11.02
C LEU A 69 2.33 8.01 -10.03
N PHE A 70 2.04 7.04 -9.17
CA PHE A 70 1.07 7.18 -8.09
C PHE A 70 1.81 7.24 -6.75
N GLY A 71 1.63 8.35 -6.02
CA GLY A 71 2.21 8.50 -4.68
C GLY A 71 1.39 7.73 -3.65
N ILE A 72 2.06 6.97 -2.80
CA ILE A 72 1.47 6.24 -1.68
C ILE A 72 2.11 6.73 -0.40
N SER A 73 1.28 6.96 0.63
CA SER A 73 1.74 7.19 1.99
C SER A 73 1.00 6.23 2.94
N PHE A 74 1.73 5.65 3.87
CA PHE A 74 1.18 4.70 4.84
C PHE A 74 1.95 4.76 6.15
N ASP A 75 1.29 4.34 7.21
CA ASP A 75 1.89 4.22 8.54
C ASP A 75 2.08 2.73 8.86
N ILE A 76 3.29 2.37 9.30
CA ILE A 76 3.61 1.05 9.82
C ILE A 76 3.62 1.17 11.34
N GLU A 77 2.82 0.34 12.01
CA GLU A 77 2.74 0.26 13.45
C GLU A 77 2.67 -1.20 13.87
N GLU A 78 3.85 -1.79 14.13
CA GLU A 78 3.95 -3.20 14.47
C GLU A 78 4.96 -3.46 15.59
N GLU A 79 4.69 -4.48 16.40
CA GLU A 79 5.63 -4.97 17.38
C GLU A 79 6.43 -6.15 16.80
N VAL A 80 7.75 -6.03 16.83
CA VAL A 80 8.70 -7.04 16.36
C VAL A 80 9.42 -7.70 17.53
N PHE A 81 9.66 -9.00 17.42
CA PHE A 81 10.20 -9.79 18.51
C PHE A 81 11.56 -10.42 18.16
N PRO A 82 12.46 -10.57 19.15
CA PRO A 82 13.66 -11.39 18.98
C PRO A 82 13.29 -12.85 18.70
N ASN A 83 14.06 -13.51 17.84
CA ASN A 83 13.82 -14.90 17.45
C ASN A 83 13.85 -15.88 18.64
N ASP A 84 14.61 -15.56 19.69
CA ASP A 84 14.73 -16.40 20.89
C ASP A 84 13.43 -16.48 21.73
N GLY A 85 12.46 -15.60 21.50
CA GLY A 85 11.18 -15.51 22.21
C GLY A 85 10.08 -16.42 21.69
N LEU A 86 10.27 -17.06 20.53
CA LEU A 86 9.23 -17.87 19.88
C LEU A 86 9.08 -19.29 20.41
N SER A 87 9.95 -19.73 21.34
CA SER A 87 9.88 -21.06 21.93
C SER A 87 8.57 -21.36 22.69
N ASN A 88 7.72 -20.36 22.92
CA ASN A 88 6.42 -20.50 23.59
C ASN A 88 5.21 -20.18 22.68
N MET A 89 5.42 -19.86 21.40
CA MET A 89 4.30 -19.83 20.46
C MET A 89 3.99 -21.26 19.99
N PRO A 90 2.70 -21.64 19.86
CA PRO A 90 2.36 -22.93 19.27
C PRO A 90 3.05 -23.01 17.91
N SER A 91 3.73 -24.13 17.66
CA SER A 91 4.46 -24.41 16.42
C SER A 91 3.54 -24.18 15.23
N LEU A 92 3.63 -22.99 14.65
CA LEU A 92 3.13 -22.75 13.30
C LEU A 92 4.06 -23.52 12.39
N ASP A 93 3.51 -24.39 11.55
CA ASP A 93 4.26 -25.18 10.59
C ASP A 93 5.21 -24.27 9.79
N GLU A 94 6.41 -24.79 9.47
CA GLU A 94 7.50 -24.02 8.83
C GLU A 94 7.13 -23.31 7.50
N GLY A 95 5.89 -23.45 7.03
CA GLY A 95 5.33 -22.77 5.86
C GLY A 95 4.47 -21.55 6.16
N GLU A 96 4.12 -21.29 7.43
CA GLU A 96 3.23 -20.20 7.84
C GLU A 96 3.94 -19.12 8.66
N HIS A 97 5.17 -18.76 8.30
CA HIS A 97 5.77 -17.51 8.78
C HIS A 97 5.07 -16.32 8.09
N LEU A 98 3.79 -16.19 8.33
CA LEU A 98 2.95 -15.08 7.91
C LEU A 98 3.46 -13.78 8.54
N GLY A 99 4.40 -13.13 7.85
CA GLY A 99 4.61 -11.70 7.99
C GLY A 99 5.19 -11.18 9.31
N ILE A 100 5.55 -12.02 10.27
CA ILE A 100 6.13 -11.57 11.54
C ILE A 100 7.59 -11.20 11.26
N SER A 101 7.89 -9.91 11.26
CA SER A 101 9.28 -9.46 11.23
C SER A 101 9.98 -9.86 12.52
N LEU A 102 11.02 -10.66 12.39
CA LEU A 102 11.82 -11.13 13.52
C LEU A 102 13.14 -10.38 13.55
N ILE A 103 13.60 -10.12 14.77
CA ILE A 103 14.96 -9.66 15.00
C ILE A 103 15.85 -10.92 15.02
N ASP A 104 16.86 -10.95 14.15
CA ASP A 104 17.76 -12.11 14.04
C ASP A 104 18.70 -12.24 15.25
N ALA A 105 19.45 -13.35 15.30
CA ALA A 105 20.41 -13.62 16.37
C ALA A 105 21.56 -12.58 16.46
N ASN A 106 21.76 -11.75 15.43
CA ASN A 106 22.73 -10.66 15.41
C ASN A 106 22.09 -9.31 15.78
N ASN A 107 20.86 -9.32 16.30
CA ASN A 107 20.07 -8.13 16.59
C ASN A 107 19.81 -7.23 15.36
N MET A 108 19.72 -7.85 14.18
CA MET A 108 19.32 -7.15 12.96
C MET A 108 17.84 -7.32 12.72
N LEU A 109 17.13 -6.22 12.60
CA LEU A 109 15.73 -6.14 12.21
C LEU A 109 15.64 -5.85 10.71
N ASP A 110 14.99 -6.74 9.96
CA ASP A 110 14.70 -6.52 8.53
C ASP A 110 13.22 -6.20 8.35
N ILE A 111 12.91 -4.96 8.02
CA ILE A 111 11.55 -4.48 7.79
C ILE A 111 11.14 -4.54 6.31
N SER A 112 11.99 -5.08 5.42
CA SER A 112 11.73 -5.07 3.96
C SER A 112 10.40 -5.74 3.61
N ASN A 113 10.14 -6.93 4.14
CA ASN A 113 8.90 -7.66 3.87
C ASN A 113 7.66 -6.93 4.41
N MET A 114 7.78 -6.32 5.59
CA MET A 114 6.73 -5.51 6.18
C MET A 114 6.38 -4.34 5.26
N VAL A 115 7.38 -3.61 4.79
CA VAL A 115 7.18 -2.48 3.87
C VAL A 115 6.50 -2.92 2.58
N VAL A 116 6.91 -4.05 1.98
CA VAL A 116 6.28 -4.60 0.77
C VAL A 116 4.79 -4.87 1.02
N GLN A 117 4.45 -5.54 2.12
CA GLN A 117 3.06 -5.84 2.48
C GLN A 117 2.22 -4.56 2.64
N TYR A 118 2.77 -3.54 3.31
CA TYR A 118 2.07 -2.27 3.47
C TYR A 118 1.90 -1.51 2.15
N ILE A 119 2.86 -1.60 1.23
CA ILE A 119 2.71 -1.07 -0.13
C ILE A 119 1.55 -1.78 -0.84
N ASP A 120 1.53 -3.11 -0.82
CA ASP A 120 0.48 -3.92 -1.48
C ASP A 120 -0.92 -3.61 -0.93
N ILE A 121 -1.06 -3.48 0.40
CA ILE A 121 -2.34 -3.15 1.04
C ILE A 121 -2.81 -1.74 0.66
N ASN A 122 -1.90 -0.78 0.54
CA ASN A 122 -2.23 0.61 0.24
C ASN A 122 -2.26 0.91 -1.27
N MET A 123 -1.90 -0.04 -2.11
CA MET A 123 -1.97 0.12 -3.56
C MET A 123 -3.43 0.07 -4.02
N PRO A 124 -3.93 1.10 -4.73
CA PRO A 124 -5.29 1.07 -5.24
C PRO A 124 -5.45 0.02 -6.35
N ILE A 125 -6.58 -0.68 -6.37
CA ILE A 125 -6.90 -1.69 -7.40
C ILE A 125 -6.92 -1.05 -8.79
N THR A 126 -7.38 0.19 -8.89
CA THR A 126 -7.39 0.96 -10.14
C THR A 126 -6.97 2.40 -9.85
N GLY A 127 -6.06 2.93 -10.66
CA GLY A 127 -5.64 4.32 -10.59
C GLY A 127 -6.05 5.12 -11.82
N ASN A 128 -6.27 6.41 -11.67
CA ASN A 128 -6.43 7.34 -12.76
C ASN A 128 -5.26 8.33 -12.77
N CYS A 129 -4.70 8.60 -13.94
CA CYS A 129 -3.59 9.56 -14.07
C CYS A 129 -4.01 10.99 -13.73
N ASP A 130 -5.28 11.30 -13.87
CA ASP A 130 -5.89 12.60 -13.55
C ASP A 130 -7.37 12.40 -13.21
N ILE A 131 -7.92 13.24 -12.32
CA ILE A 131 -9.35 13.24 -11.96
C ILE A 131 -10.20 13.53 -13.19
N GLN A 132 -9.72 14.40 -14.10
CA GLN A 132 -10.40 14.80 -15.33
C GLN A 132 -9.96 13.95 -16.55
N CYS A 133 -9.29 12.81 -16.33
CA CYS A 133 -8.87 11.97 -17.44
C CYS A 133 -10.06 11.57 -18.31
N LYS A 134 -10.01 11.93 -19.60
CA LYS A 134 -11.07 11.66 -20.59
C LYS A 134 -11.07 10.21 -21.08
N GLY A 135 -9.97 9.47 -20.82
CA GLY A 135 -9.86 8.07 -21.22
C GLY A 135 -9.60 7.87 -22.73
N LEU A 136 -9.95 6.67 -23.18
CA LEU A 136 -9.91 6.30 -24.60
C LEU A 136 -11.30 6.43 -25.21
N CYS A 137 -11.36 6.72 -26.52
CA CYS A 137 -12.59 6.62 -27.27
C CYS A 137 -13.06 5.18 -27.34
N ALA A 138 -14.32 4.91 -27.00
CA ALA A 138 -14.89 3.57 -27.01
C ALA A 138 -14.95 2.91 -28.40
N ARG A 139 -14.95 3.71 -29.50
CA ARG A 139 -15.00 3.20 -30.87
C ARG A 139 -13.63 3.01 -31.50
N CYS A 140 -12.76 4.03 -31.44
CA CYS A 140 -11.49 4.03 -32.17
C CYS A 140 -10.25 3.86 -31.27
N GLY A 141 -10.43 3.81 -29.93
CA GLY A 141 -9.32 3.63 -28.99
C GLY A 141 -8.36 4.81 -28.86
N ILE A 142 -8.62 5.94 -29.54
CA ILE A 142 -7.74 7.12 -29.43
C ILE A 142 -7.79 7.71 -28.03
N ASN A 143 -6.64 8.18 -27.52
CA ASN A 143 -6.57 8.84 -26.24
C ASN A 143 -7.17 10.24 -26.32
N LEU A 144 -8.29 10.45 -25.63
CA LEU A 144 -9.05 11.71 -25.64
C LEU A 144 -8.42 12.82 -24.80
N ASN A 145 -7.37 12.54 -24.04
CA ASN A 145 -6.61 13.57 -23.35
C ASN A 145 -5.65 14.30 -24.28
N ALA A 146 -5.13 13.60 -25.30
CA ALA A 146 -4.15 14.13 -26.23
C ALA A 146 -4.78 14.52 -27.58
N ASN A 147 -5.87 13.88 -27.97
CA ASN A 147 -6.47 14.01 -29.30
C ASN A 147 -8.00 14.13 -29.22
N THR A 148 -8.58 14.69 -30.27
CA THR A 148 -10.03 14.69 -30.46
C THR A 148 -10.41 13.63 -31.50
N CYS A 149 -11.45 12.86 -31.25
CA CYS A 149 -11.98 11.93 -32.24
C CYS A 149 -13.26 12.49 -32.89
N LYS A 150 -13.52 12.06 -34.12
CA LYS A 150 -14.75 12.41 -34.87
C LYS A 150 -15.74 11.25 -34.92
N CYS A 151 -15.58 10.26 -34.04
CA CYS A 151 -16.55 9.16 -33.95
C CYS A 151 -17.88 9.69 -33.42
N GLU A 152 -18.96 9.37 -34.10
CA GLU A 152 -20.30 9.60 -33.58
C GLU A 152 -20.47 8.80 -32.29
N THR A 153 -20.88 9.48 -31.23
CA THR A 153 -21.32 8.81 -30.00
C THR A 153 -22.69 8.24 -30.31
N ASP A 154 -22.77 6.92 -30.62
CA ASP A 154 -24.07 6.28 -30.59
C ASP A 154 -24.62 6.50 -29.19
N SER A 155 -25.81 7.10 -29.14
CA SER A 155 -26.62 7.01 -27.94
C SER A 155 -26.66 5.52 -27.57
N ILE A 156 -26.28 5.20 -26.34
CA ILE A 156 -26.42 3.84 -25.81
C ILE A 156 -27.92 3.58 -25.69
N ASP A 157 -28.58 3.40 -26.85
CA ASP A 157 -29.95 2.99 -26.93
C ASP A 157 -30.02 1.50 -26.63
N GLY A 158 -30.42 1.21 -25.46
CA GLY A 158 -30.68 -0.17 -25.12
C GLY A 158 -31.02 -0.32 -23.67
N GLY A 159 -31.00 -1.04 -22.84
CA GLY A 159 -31.46 -1.35 -21.50
C GLY A 159 -31.35 -0.23 -20.46
N TRP A 160 -30.43 0.74 -20.61
CA TRP A 160 -30.27 1.82 -19.64
C TRP A 160 -31.38 2.87 -19.69
N ASN A 161 -32.02 3.10 -20.82
CA ASN A 161 -33.18 4.00 -20.94
C ASN A 161 -34.36 3.51 -20.11
N ILE A 162 -34.48 2.20 -19.94
CA ILE A 162 -35.53 1.58 -19.12
C ILE A 162 -35.29 1.93 -17.64
N LEU A 163 -34.02 1.89 -17.19
CA LEU A 163 -33.67 2.21 -15.81
C LEU A 163 -33.80 3.70 -15.50
N SER A 164 -33.50 4.59 -16.45
CA SER A 164 -33.66 6.04 -16.28
C SER A 164 -35.13 6.46 -16.19
N SER A 165 -36.04 5.69 -16.77
CA SER A 165 -37.49 5.92 -16.71
C SER A 165 -38.15 5.27 -15.48
N THR A 166 -37.45 4.42 -14.74
CA THR A 166 -37.97 3.77 -13.53
C THR A 166 -37.87 4.75 -12.36
N ARG A 167 -39.02 5.29 -11.95
CA ARG A 167 -39.13 6.10 -10.75
C ARG A 167 -38.77 5.22 -9.54
N ILE A 168 -37.73 5.58 -8.81
CA ILE A 168 -37.47 5.00 -7.49
C ILE A 168 -38.65 5.43 -6.58
N ILE A 169 -39.50 4.49 -6.23
CA ILE A 169 -40.54 4.71 -5.24
C ILE A 169 -39.83 4.80 -3.89
N GLU A 170 -39.59 6.00 -3.42
CA GLU A 170 -39.16 6.22 -2.03
C GLU A 170 -40.26 5.65 -1.13
N ARG A 171 -39.97 4.56 -0.43
CA ARG A 171 -40.79 4.10 0.69
C ARG A 171 -40.71 5.16 1.77
N LYS A 172 -41.78 5.94 1.91
CA LYS A 172 -42.03 6.73 3.12
C LYS A 172 -42.06 5.75 4.30
N GLN A 173 -41.07 5.88 5.20
CA GLN A 173 -41.21 5.30 6.53
C GLN A 173 -42.34 6.05 7.22
N GLU A 174 -43.45 5.38 7.37
CA GLU A 174 -44.50 5.82 8.31
C GLU A 174 -44.01 5.47 9.72
N THR A 175 -43.95 6.49 10.55
CA THR A 175 -43.72 6.49 12.00
C THR A 175 -44.75 5.64 12.75
#